data_76adf27eb6fd9872ae86c1693915899e
#
_entry.id   76adf27eb6fd9872ae86c1693915899e
#
_cell.length_a   1.000
_cell.length_b   1.000
_cell.length_c   1.000
_cell.angle_alpha   90.00
_cell.angle_beta   90.00
_cell.angle_gamma   90.00
#
_symmetry.space_group_name_H-M   'P 1'
#
loop_
_entity.id
_entity.type
_entity.pdbx_description
1 polymer ?
#
loop_
_entity_poly.entity_id
_entity_poly.type
_entity_poly.pdbx_seq_one_letter_code
_entity_poly.pdbx_strand_id
1 'polypeptide(L)'
;VYKAHSSLELPNLHCRMNSLDDADGWADLLDMVQKFPEYAVVINAAARTKTSTNSYGEIMKAALQDMARELCVFWIINRHRDSIELLHSFQEVFADVRIYVCRNLYFGEAQRFDLYNASKAREAVERKGGTLDFPAVANRVADWLYSRRMSLRAACAEMPFGTRAEVQRWRSLCASLFTQVLGESA
;
A
#
# COMPACT_ATOMS: atom_id res chain seq x y z
N VAL A 1 6.88 5.03 -10.34
CA VAL A 1 5.56 4.90 -9.70
C VAL A 1 4.85 6.25 -9.70
N TYR A 2 5.48 7.32 -9.21
CA TYR A 2 4.88 8.66 -9.11
C TYR A 2 4.32 9.20 -10.44
N LYS A 3 5.08 9.09 -11.54
CA LYS A 3 4.62 9.56 -12.86
C LYS A 3 3.39 8.83 -13.40
N ALA A 4 3.14 7.60 -12.96
CA ALA A 4 1.95 6.86 -13.34
C ALA A 4 0.70 7.36 -12.62
N HIS A 5 0.84 7.91 -11.41
CA HIS A 5 -0.29 8.42 -10.62
C HIS A 5 -0.66 9.87 -11.00
N SER A 6 0.33 10.71 -11.25
CA SER A 6 0.08 12.12 -11.65
C SER A 6 -0.56 12.27 -13.02
N SER A 7 -0.54 11.22 -13.85
CA SER A 7 -1.23 11.20 -15.16
C SER A 7 -2.65 10.64 -15.10
N LEU A 8 -3.13 10.24 -13.91
CA LEU A 8 -4.51 9.80 -13.72
C LEU A 8 -5.40 11.05 -13.61
N GLU A 9 -5.86 11.57 -14.73
CA GLU A 9 -6.95 12.53 -14.80
C GLU A 9 -8.28 11.83 -14.44
N LEU A 10 -8.41 11.44 -13.19
CA LEU A 10 -9.67 10.96 -12.64
C LEU A 10 -10.35 12.15 -11.97
N PRO A 11 -11.61 12.44 -12.30
CA PRO A 11 -12.38 13.40 -11.53
C PRO A 11 -12.39 12.93 -10.06
N ASN A 12 -12.11 13.84 -9.14
CA ASN A 12 -12.03 13.59 -7.69
C ASN A 12 -10.78 12.82 -7.21
N LEU A 13 -9.71 12.73 -7.98
CA LEU A 13 -8.42 12.23 -7.52
C LEU A 13 -7.43 13.38 -7.32
N HIS A 14 -7.02 13.60 -6.08
CA HIS A 14 -5.99 14.57 -5.72
C HIS A 14 -4.69 13.85 -5.43
N CYS A 15 -3.65 14.09 -6.24
CA CYS A 15 -2.33 13.50 -6.04
C CYS A 15 -1.32 14.56 -5.63
N ARG A 16 -0.56 14.28 -4.57
CA ARG A 16 0.57 15.08 -4.13
C ARG A 16 1.78 14.18 -3.87
N MET A 17 2.95 14.78 -3.93
CA MET A 17 4.19 14.17 -3.49
C MET A 17 4.76 15.02 -2.36
N ASN A 18 4.94 14.39 -1.19
CA ASN A 18 5.53 15.02 -0.03
C ASN A 18 6.80 14.26 0.36
N SER A 19 7.78 14.96 0.90
CA SER A 19 8.87 14.31 1.65
C SER A 19 8.35 13.97 3.03
N LEU A 20 8.49 12.72 3.45
CA LEU A 20 8.23 12.34 4.84
C LEU A 20 9.52 12.25 5.66
N ASP A 21 10.59 12.90 5.20
CA ASP A 21 11.90 12.88 5.88
C ASP A 21 12.03 14.01 6.92
N ASP A 22 11.13 14.99 6.90
CA ASP A 22 11.13 16.17 7.74
C ASP A 22 9.74 16.53 8.29
N ALA A 23 9.70 17.50 9.23
CA ALA A 23 8.48 17.94 9.88
C ALA A 23 7.49 18.59 8.93
N ASP A 24 7.97 19.36 7.97
CA ASP A 24 7.13 20.11 7.04
C ASP A 24 6.34 19.14 6.13
N GLY A 25 6.98 18.09 5.65
CA GLY A 25 6.31 17.07 4.84
C GLY A 25 5.24 16.28 5.62
N TRP A 26 5.45 16.04 6.91
CA TRP A 26 4.43 15.43 7.77
C TRP A 26 3.27 16.38 8.03
N ALA A 27 3.54 17.67 8.28
CA ALA A 27 2.51 18.70 8.45
C ALA A 27 1.67 18.83 7.18
N ASP A 28 2.31 18.93 6.01
CA ASP A 28 1.63 18.97 4.71
C ASP A 28 0.73 17.77 4.47
N LEU A 29 1.15 16.56 4.89
CA LEU A 29 0.32 15.36 4.81
C LEU A 29 -0.93 15.47 5.67
N LEU A 30 -0.78 15.89 6.92
CA LEU A 30 -1.91 16.03 7.85
C LEU A 30 -2.88 17.14 7.41
N ASP A 31 -2.39 18.25 6.91
CA ASP A 31 -3.20 19.34 6.34
C ASP A 31 -4.02 18.84 5.14
N MET A 32 -3.40 17.99 4.30
CA MET A 32 -4.12 17.38 3.18
C MET A 32 -5.21 16.41 3.65
N VAL A 33 -4.93 15.58 4.66
CA VAL A 33 -5.92 14.66 5.25
C VAL A 33 -7.10 15.44 5.83
N GLN A 34 -6.83 16.53 6.54
CA GLN A 34 -7.86 17.40 7.14
C GLN A 34 -8.71 18.10 6.07
N LYS A 35 -8.09 18.55 5.00
CA LYS A 35 -8.77 19.27 3.91
C LYS A 35 -9.80 18.42 3.16
N PHE A 36 -9.63 17.11 3.16
CA PHE A 36 -10.47 16.17 2.41
C PHE A 36 -11.10 15.12 3.35
N PRO A 37 -12.00 15.53 4.26
CA PRO A 37 -12.54 14.62 5.28
C PRO A 37 -13.34 13.46 4.70
N GLU A 38 -14.02 13.68 3.57
CA GLU A 38 -14.87 12.67 2.92
C GLU A 38 -14.10 11.71 1.98
N TYR A 39 -12.78 11.93 1.81
CA TYR A 39 -11.98 11.14 0.89
C TYR A 39 -11.16 10.08 1.60
N ALA A 40 -11.04 8.90 0.97
CA ALA A 40 -10.01 7.96 1.35
C ALA A 40 -8.64 8.52 0.93
N VAL A 41 -7.68 8.52 1.86
CA VAL A 41 -6.30 8.96 1.59
C VAL A 41 -5.42 7.73 1.46
N VAL A 42 -4.77 7.59 0.30
CA VAL A 42 -3.82 6.50 0.03
C VAL A 42 -2.40 7.04 0.05
N ILE A 43 -1.61 6.58 1.01
CA ILE A 43 -0.20 6.98 1.17
C ILE A 43 0.69 5.87 0.63
N ASN A 44 1.44 6.17 -0.44
CA ASN A 44 2.47 5.27 -0.95
C ASN A 44 3.83 5.70 -0.37
N ALA A 45 4.19 5.15 0.78
CA ALA A 45 5.43 5.47 1.47
C ALA A 45 6.64 4.77 0.86
N ALA A 46 7.76 5.48 0.75
CA ALA A 46 9.03 4.89 0.36
C ALA A 46 9.59 3.99 1.49
N ALA A 47 10.27 2.91 1.12
CA ALA A 47 10.82 1.93 2.09
C ALA A 47 11.90 2.50 3.05
N ARG A 48 12.32 3.74 2.89
CA ARG A 48 13.39 4.39 3.68
C ARG A 48 12.90 5.33 4.79
N THR A 49 11.61 5.44 5.03
CA THR A 49 11.02 6.38 5.99
C THR A 49 11.14 5.97 7.48
N LYS A 50 12.03 5.02 7.81
CA LYS A 50 12.14 4.46 9.16
C LYS A 50 12.39 5.53 10.25
N THR A 51 13.35 6.43 10.03
CA THR A 51 13.76 7.42 11.06
C THR A 51 12.65 8.45 11.29
N SER A 52 12.04 8.94 10.24
CA SER A 52 10.96 9.93 10.32
C SER A 52 9.67 9.33 10.87
N THR A 53 9.35 8.08 10.53
CA THR A 53 8.21 7.36 11.10
C THR A 53 8.32 7.24 12.61
N ASN A 54 9.51 6.96 13.15
CA ASN A 54 9.72 6.92 14.59
C ASN A 54 9.56 8.31 15.28
N SER A 55 9.96 9.37 14.59
CA SER A 55 9.89 10.73 15.13
C SER A 55 8.50 11.35 15.06
N TYR A 56 7.77 11.09 14.00
CA TYR A 56 6.47 11.74 13.73
C TYR A 56 5.26 10.82 13.85
N GLY A 57 5.45 9.53 14.07
CA GLY A 57 4.38 8.55 14.14
C GLY A 57 3.36 8.81 15.25
N GLU A 58 3.82 9.25 16.43
CA GLU A 58 2.93 9.62 17.55
C GLU A 58 2.09 10.86 17.21
N ILE A 59 2.69 11.85 16.55
CA ILE A 59 1.97 13.06 16.10
C ILE A 59 0.90 12.67 15.07
N MET A 60 1.24 11.80 14.13
CA MET A 60 0.28 11.28 13.16
C MET A 60 -0.88 10.55 13.83
N LYS A 61 -0.61 9.69 14.81
CA LYS A 61 -1.67 8.95 15.52
C LYS A 61 -2.62 9.90 16.24
N ALA A 62 -2.08 10.89 16.96
CA ALA A 62 -2.89 11.89 17.67
C ALA A 62 -3.76 12.69 16.68
N ALA A 63 -3.19 13.19 15.59
CA ALA A 63 -3.91 13.95 14.59
C ALA A 63 -5.01 13.14 13.89
N LEU A 64 -4.76 11.87 13.58
CA LEU A 64 -5.78 10.99 12.98
C LEU A 64 -6.93 10.73 13.96
N GLN A 65 -6.62 10.57 15.25
CA GLN A 65 -7.63 10.42 16.31
C GLN A 65 -8.51 11.67 16.43
N ASP A 66 -7.90 12.87 16.45
CA ASP A 66 -8.61 14.15 16.49
C ASP A 66 -9.52 14.35 15.26
N MET A 67 -9.09 13.85 14.10
CA MET A 67 -9.86 13.90 12.86
C MET A 67 -10.88 12.75 12.73
N ALA A 68 -10.99 11.85 13.70
CA ALA A 68 -11.78 10.63 13.64
C ALA A 68 -11.46 9.75 12.41
N ARG A 69 -10.19 9.67 12.05
CA ARG A 69 -9.70 8.89 10.91
C ARG A 69 -8.98 7.63 11.37
N GLU A 70 -9.22 6.54 10.68
CA GLU A 70 -8.50 5.29 10.90
C GLU A 70 -7.31 5.13 9.94
N LEU A 71 -6.22 4.58 10.48
CA LEU A 71 -5.07 4.15 9.69
C LEU A 71 -5.13 2.64 9.48
N CYS A 72 -5.13 2.23 8.22
CA CYS A 72 -4.96 0.83 7.82
C CYS A 72 -3.70 0.70 6.97
N VAL A 73 -2.81 -0.20 7.32
CA VAL A 73 -1.52 -0.35 6.66
C VAL A 73 -1.45 -1.65 5.87
N PHE A 74 -1.18 -1.54 4.58
CA PHE A 74 -0.82 -2.66 3.73
C PHE A 74 0.70 -2.74 3.62
N TRP A 75 1.31 -3.65 4.37
CA TRP A 75 2.76 -3.83 4.42
C TRP A 75 3.21 -4.85 3.37
N ILE A 76 3.75 -4.36 2.27
CA ILE A 76 4.17 -5.24 1.17
C ILE A 76 5.53 -5.84 1.49
N ILE A 77 5.63 -7.17 1.52
CA ILE A 77 6.87 -7.88 1.75
C ILE A 77 7.36 -8.64 0.51
N ASN A 78 8.68 -8.72 0.41
CA ASN A 78 9.39 -9.70 -0.40
C ASN A 78 9.86 -10.85 0.50
N ARG A 79 10.77 -11.70 0.00
CA ARG A 79 11.31 -12.86 0.73
C ARG A 79 12.55 -12.53 1.57
N HIS A 80 12.98 -11.27 1.60
CA HIS A 80 14.20 -10.86 2.32
C HIS A 80 13.90 -10.47 3.77
N ARG A 81 14.92 -10.65 4.62
CA ARG A 81 14.86 -10.36 6.05
C ARG A 81 14.53 -8.89 6.32
N ASP A 82 15.04 -7.97 5.53
CA ASP A 82 14.86 -6.52 5.70
C ASP A 82 13.38 -6.12 5.77
N SER A 83 12.52 -6.79 4.99
CA SER A 83 11.08 -6.53 5.00
C SER A 83 10.44 -6.79 6.36
N ILE A 84 10.97 -7.79 7.09
CA ILE A 84 10.44 -8.22 8.40
C ILE A 84 11.02 -7.35 9.51
N GLU A 85 12.30 -7.01 9.45
CA GLU A 85 12.96 -6.13 10.42
C GLU A 85 12.34 -4.72 10.41
N LEU A 86 12.06 -4.20 9.22
CA LEU A 86 11.36 -2.93 9.06
C LEU A 86 9.91 -2.99 9.57
N LEU A 87 9.21 -4.11 9.34
CA LEU A 87 7.87 -4.33 9.88
C LEU A 87 7.88 -4.32 11.41
N HIS A 88 8.85 -5.01 12.03
CA HIS A 88 8.98 -5.02 13.50
C HIS A 88 9.18 -3.61 14.05
N SER A 89 10.10 -2.84 13.46
CA SER A 89 10.33 -1.45 13.87
C SER A 89 9.10 -0.57 13.70
N PHE A 90 8.32 -0.79 12.64
CA PHE A 90 7.06 -0.06 12.44
C PHE A 90 6.02 -0.42 13.50
N GLN A 91 5.91 -1.70 13.87
CA GLN A 91 4.99 -2.17 14.91
C GLN A 91 5.29 -1.60 16.29
N GLU A 92 6.56 -1.26 16.59
CA GLU A 92 6.93 -0.61 17.86
C GLU A 92 6.27 0.77 18.01
N VAL A 93 6.14 1.51 16.92
CA VAL A 93 5.52 2.85 16.90
C VAL A 93 4.00 2.76 16.74
N PHE A 94 3.54 1.87 15.86
CA PHE A 94 2.14 1.73 15.46
C PHE A 94 1.51 0.42 15.99
N ALA A 95 1.70 0.14 17.29
CA ALA A 95 1.23 -1.11 17.91
C ALA A 95 -0.29 -1.31 17.83
N ASP A 96 -1.06 -0.23 17.77
CA ASP A 96 -2.53 -0.27 17.75
C ASP A 96 -3.15 -0.19 16.36
N VAL A 97 -2.34 0.05 15.35
CA VAL A 97 -2.78 0.18 13.96
C VAL A 97 -3.05 -1.19 13.33
N ARG A 98 -4.11 -1.29 12.54
CA ARG A 98 -4.38 -2.48 11.73
C ARG A 98 -3.37 -2.60 10.60
N ILE A 99 -2.55 -3.66 10.65
CA ILE A 99 -1.53 -3.95 9.64
C ILE A 99 -1.91 -5.24 8.92
N TYR A 100 -2.01 -5.17 7.61
CA TYR A 100 -2.15 -6.33 6.74
C TYR A 100 -0.85 -6.55 5.99
N VAL A 101 -0.16 -7.64 6.29
CA VAL A 101 1.06 -8.01 5.58
C VAL A 101 0.70 -8.67 4.26
N CYS A 102 1.14 -8.06 3.18
CA CYS A 102 0.89 -8.52 1.82
C CYS A 102 2.13 -9.24 1.29
N ARG A 103 2.08 -10.58 1.21
CA ARG A 103 3.11 -11.36 0.53
C ARG A 103 2.99 -11.07 -0.97
N ASN A 104 3.97 -10.39 -1.54
CA ASN A 104 3.97 -10.09 -2.97
C ASN A 104 4.34 -11.35 -3.76
N LEU A 105 3.33 -12.02 -4.33
CA LEU A 105 3.50 -13.28 -5.04
C LEU A 105 4.32 -13.17 -6.33
N TYR A 106 4.72 -11.98 -6.73
CA TYR A 106 5.77 -11.80 -7.74
C TYR A 106 7.09 -12.48 -7.34
N PHE A 107 7.39 -12.54 -6.04
CA PHE A 107 8.60 -13.18 -5.51
C PHE A 107 8.45 -14.68 -5.23
N GLY A 108 7.33 -15.28 -5.53
CA GLY A 108 7.04 -16.69 -5.36
C GLY A 108 5.74 -16.95 -4.60
N GLU A 109 5.38 -18.23 -4.49
CA GLU A 109 4.19 -18.67 -3.78
C GLU A 109 4.26 -18.38 -2.28
N ALA A 110 3.09 -18.34 -1.62
CA ALA A 110 2.94 -18.01 -0.20
C ALA A 110 3.85 -18.83 0.75
N GLN A 111 4.05 -20.10 0.43
CA GLN A 111 4.90 -21.01 1.23
C GLN A 111 6.38 -20.59 1.22
N ARG A 112 6.82 -19.88 0.20
CA ARG A 112 8.22 -19.45 0.03
C ARG A 112 8.61 -18.21 0.85
N PHE A 113 7.66 -17.65 1.60
CA PHE A 113 7.91 -16.55 2.53
C PHE A 113 8.26 -17.07 3.93
N ASP A 114 9.14 -18.09 4.00
CA ASP A 114 9.47 -18.85 5.21
C ASP A 114 9.85 -17.97 6.39
N LEU A 115 10.70 -16.95 6.15
CA LEU A 115 11.13 -16.02 7.19
C LEU A 115 9.96 -15.28 7.85
N TYR A 116 8.99 -14.83 7.07
CA TYR A 116 7.79 -14.20 7.59
C TYR A 116 6.85 -15.23 8.21
N ASN A 117 6.61 -16.34 7.51
CA ASN A 117 5.65 -17.36 7.93
C ASN A 117 5.98 -17.97 9.31
N ALA A 118 7.27 -18.04 9.65
CA ALA A 118 7.77 -18.55 10.94
C ALA A 118 8.10 -17.43 11.95
N SER A 119 7.76 -16.17 11.67
CA SER A 119 8.19 -15.04 12.50
C SER A 119 7.17 -14.68 13.58
N LYS A 120 7.66 -14.16 14.70
CA LYS A 120 6.82 -13.52 15.73
C LYS A 120 6.10 -12.26 15.20
N ALA A 121 6.65 -11.62 14.17
CA ALA A 121 5.99 -10.48 13.52
C ALA A 121 4.66 -10.88 12.90
N ARG A 122 4.57 -12.07 12.30
CA ARG A 122 3.32 -12.63 11.80
C ARG A 122 2.29 -12.81 12.92
N GLU A 123 2.68 -13.42 14.04
CA GLU A 123 1.77 -13.62 15.18
C GLU A 123 1.24 -12.28 15.71
N ALA A 124 2.07 -11.25 15.73
CA ALA A 124 1.68 -9.90 16.15
C ALA A 124 0.69 -9.26 15.16
N VAL A 125 0.94 -9.38 13.86
CA VAL A 125 0.04 -8.88 12.81
C VAL A 125 -1.33 -9.55 12.86
N GLU A 126 -1.38 -10.88 13.00
CA GLU A 126 -2.62 -11.65 12.95
C GLU A 126 -3.54 -11.41 14.16
N ARG A 127 -3.08 -10.73 15.19
CA ARG A 127 -3.94 -10.32 16.34
C ARG A 127 -4.90 -9.18 16.03
N LYS A 128 -4.55 -8.26 15.12
CA LYS A 128 -5.33 -7.04 14.83
C LYS A 128 -5.57 -6.81 13.33
N GLY A 129 -4.78 -7.44 12.50
CA GLY A 129 -4.83 -7.36 11.04
C GLY A 129 -4.87 -8.74 10.41
N GLY A 130 -3.97 -9.01 9.47
CA GLY A 130 -3.91 -10.30 8.82
C GLY A 130 -2.79 -10.42 7.79
N THR A 131 -2.71 -11.59 7.18
CA THR A 131 -1.80 -11.88 6.08
C THR A 131 -2.58 -12.05 4.79
N LEU A 132 -2.17 -11.35 3.75
CA LEU A 132 -2.79 -11.37 2.42
C LEU A 132 -1.79 -11.86 1.37
N ASP A 133 -2.30 -12.53 0.36
CA ASP A 133 -1.52 -12.96 -0.81
C ASP A 133 -1.79 -12.00 -1.97
N PHE A 134 -0.87 -11.05 -2.19
CA PHE A 134 -1.02 -10.07 -3.25
C PHE A 134 -0.65 -10.69 -4.59
N PRO A 135 -1.60 -10.80 -5.54
CA PRO A 135 -1.41 -11.59 -6.75
C PRO A 135 -0.35 -10.98 -7.67
N ALA A 136 0.50 -11.83 -8.23
CA ALA A 136 1.44 -11.41 -9.26
C ALA A 136 0.67 -11.02 -10.53
N VAL A 137 1.08 -9.92 -11.14
CA VAL A 137 0.63 -9.57 -12.48
C VAL A 137 1.45 -10.36 -13.50
N ALA A 138 0.81 -10.81 -14.58
CA ALA A 138 1.52 -11.56 -15.62
C ALA A 138 2.64 -10.70 -16.26
N ASN A 139 3.80 -11.30 -16.52
CA ASN A 139 4.98 -10.60 -17.05
C ASN A 139 4.66 -9.77 -18.30
N ARG A 140 3.89 -10.33 -19.24
CA ARG A 140 3.48 -9.62 -20.46
C ARG A 140 2.72 -8.31 -20.17
N VAL A 141 1.94 -8.28 -19.08
CA VAL A 141 1.21 -7.09 -18.62
C VAL A 141 2.18 -6.10 -17.99
N ALA A 142 3.05 -6.59 -17.10
CA ALA A 142 4.05 -5.77 -16.45
C ALA A 142 5.00 -5.09 -17.46
N ASP A 143 5.50 -5.85 -18.43
CA ASP A 143 6.37 -5.35 -19.50
C ASP A 143 5.66 -4.27 -20.34
N TRP A 144 4.39 -4.51 -20.65
CA TRP A 144 3.59 -3.58 -21.42
C TRP A 144 3.38 -2.25 -20.70
N LEU A 145 3.02 -2.30 -19.41
CA LEU A 145 2.84 -1.12 -18.55
C LEU A 145 4.16 -0.37 -18.34
N TYR A 146 5.23 -1.12 -18.06
CA TYR A 146 6.53 -0.53 -17.78
C TYR A 146 7.13 0.17 -18.99
N SER A 147 7.09 -0.46 -20.16
CA SER A 147 7.66 0.09 -21.39
C SER A 147 6.92 1.36 -21.85
N ARG A 148 5.62 1.43 -21.67
CA ARG A 148 4.79 2.55 -22.13
C ARG A 148 4.51 3.61 -21.07
N ARG A 149 4.81 3.35 -19.80
CA ARG A 149 4.58 4.27 -18.66
C ARG A 149 3.16 4.81 -18.61
N MET A 150 2.19 3.96 -18.89
CA MET A 150 0.78 4.30 -18.92
C MET A 150 0.07 3.91 -17.62
N SER A 151 -1.05 4.56 -17.33
CA SER A 151 -1.96 4.09 -16.31
C SER A 151 -2.62 2.78 -16.75
N LEU A 152 -3.05 1.96 -15.79
CA LEU A 152 -3.80 0.71 -16.08
C LEU A 152 -5.03 0.97 -16.96
N ARG A 153 -5.72 2.08 -16.72
CA ARG A 153 -6.93 2.46 -17.48
C ARG A 153 -6.58 2.74 -18.95
N ALA A 154 -5.59 3.60 -19.18
CA ALA A 154 -5.13 3.93 -20.53
C ALA A 154 -4.57 2.71 -21.25
N ALA A 155 -3.76 1.92 -20.54
CA ALA A 155 -3.17 0.69 -21.07
C ALA A 155 -4.24 -0.33 -21.51
N CYS A 156 -5.31 -0.51 -20.73
CA CYS A 156 -6.40 -1.41 -21.09
C CYS A 156 -7.10 -1.04 -22.41
N ALA A 157 -7.14 0.25 -22.77
CA ALA A 157 -7.74 0.68 -24.03
C ALA A 157 -6.91 0.25 -25.25
N GLU A 158 -5.59 0.17 -25.10
CA GLU A 158 -4.65 -0.13 -26.20
C GLU A 158 -4.16 -1.58 -26.21
N MET A 159 -4.32 -2.32 -25.09
CA MET A 159 -3.85 -3.71 -24.97
C MET A 159 -4.59 -4.67 -25.90
N PRO A 160 -3.88 -5.66 -26.48
CA PRO A 160 -4.53 -6.80 -27.13
C PRO A 160 -5.50 -7.51 -26.18
N PHE A 161 -6.57 -8.09 -26.75
CA PHE A 161 -7.67 -8.68 -25.98
C PHE A 161 -7.21 -9.62 -24.85
N GLY A 162 -6.33 -10.59 -25.14
CA GLY A 162 -5.84 -11.52 -24.14
C GLY A 162 -5.04 -10.88 -23.00
N THR A 163 -4.25 -9.86 -23.31
CA THR A 163 -3.50 -9.10 -22.29
C THR A 163 -4.45 -8.27 -21.42
N ARG A 164 -5.46 -7.65 -22.03
CA ARG A 164 -6.50 -6.89 -21.32
C ARG A 164 -7.34 -7.79 -20.40
N ALA A 165 -7.71 -8.99 -20.86
CA ALA A 165 -8.44 -9.94 -20.03
C ALA A 165 -7.64 -10.34 -18.78
N GLU A 166 -6.32 -10.52 -18.92
CA GLU A 166 -5.45 -10.84 -17.78
C GLU A 166 -5.33 -9.64 -16.80
N VAL A 167 -5.25 -8.40 -17.27
CA VAL A 167 -5.33 -7.22 -16.42
C VAL A 167 -6.64 -7.18 -15.64
N GLN A 168 -7.76 -7.46 -16.30
CA GLN A 168 -9.07 -7.47 -15.64
C GLN A 168 -9.14 -8.54 -14.56
N ARG A 169 -8.68 -9.76 -14.85
CA ARG A 169 -8.58 -10.85 -13.86
C ARG A 169 -7.75 -10.41 -12.65
N TRP A 170 -6.55 -9.88 -12.87
CA TRP A 170 -5.66 -9.42 -11.80
C TRP A 170 -6.30 -8.30 -10.98
N ARG A 171 -6.94 -7.31 -11.63
CA ARG A 171 -7.66 -6.23 -10.93
C ARG A 171 -8.80 -6.75 -10.06
N SER A 172 -9.57 -7.74 -10.54
CA SER A 172 -10.64 -8.35 -9.75
C SER A 172 -10.10 -9.05 -8.51
N LEU A 173 -8.97 -9.77 -8.62
CA LEU A 173 -8.32 -10.39 -7.47
C LEU A 173 -7.85 -9.33 -6.44
N CYS A 174 -7.21 -8.25 -6.90
CA CYS A 174 -6.80 -7.16 -6.02
C CYS A 174 -8.01 -6.48 -5.36
N ALA A 175 -9.08 -6.21 -6.13
CA ALA A 175 -10.30 -5.62 -5.59
C ALA A 175 -10.90 -6.49 -4.48
N SER A 176 -11.00 -7.81 -4.69
CA SER A 176 -11.48 -8.74 -3.67
C SER A 176 -10.67 -8.70 -2.38
N LEU A 177 -9.32 -8.57 -2.48
CA LEU A 177 -8.47 -8.43 -1.29
C LEU A 177 -8.75 -7.12 -0.54
N PHE A 178 -8.91 -6.02 -1.24
CA PHE A 178 -9.21 -4.73 -0.60
C PHE A 178 -10.61 -4.72 0.00
N THR A 179 -11.61 -5.27 -0.68
CA THR A 179 -12.97 -5.41 -0.14
C THR A 179 -12.99 -6.27 1.14
N GLN A 180 -12.22 -7.35 1.17
CA GLN A 180 -12.10 -8.20 2.36
C GLN A 180 -11.60 -7.42 3.59
N VAL A 181 -10.71 -6.44 3.38
CA VAL A 181 -10.07 -5.67 4.46
C VAL A 181 -10.84 -4.41 4.83
N LEU A 182 -11.28 -3.67 3.82
CA LEU A 182 -11.88 -2.33 3.98
C LEU A 182 -13.41 -2.38 4.05
N GLY A 183 -14.00 -3.53 3.75
CA GLY A 183 -15.44 -3.67 3.55
C GLY A 183 -15.87 -3.21 2.16
N GLU A 184 -17.10 -3.46 1.80
CA GLU A 184 -17.70 -2.85 0.63
C GLU A 184 -17.88 -1.36 0.94
N SER A 185 -17.22 -0.51 0.15
CA SER A 185 -17.46 0.93 0.23
C SER A 185 -18.92 1.18 -0.14
N ALA A 186 -19.67 1.72 0.80
CA ALA A 186 -21.02 2.15 0.59
C ALA A 186 -21.10 3.23 -0.49
#